data_7678a6e5d18ebe4bcd18ed6fb7ee2a36
#
_entry.id   7678a6e5d18ebe4bcd18ed6fb7ee2a36
#
_cell.length_a   1.000
_cell.length_b   1.000
_cell.length_c   1.000
_cell.angle_alpha   90.00
_cell.angle_beta   90.00
_cell.angle_gamma   90.00
#
_symmetry.space_group_name_H-M   'P 1'
#
loop_
_entity.id
_entity.type
_entity.pdbx_description
1 polymer ?
#
loop_
_entity_poly.entity_id
_entity_poly.type
_entity_poly.pdbx_seq_one_letter_code
_entity_poly.pdbx_strand_id
1 'polypeptide(L)' 'MAEFTKDMTIGEIISTDPNAVPILMSSGMHCVGCPSAQAETLEEACMVHGIDVDALVFALNQK' A
#
# COMPACT_ATOMS: atom_id res chain seq x y z
N MET A 1 -7.14 -8.86 -14.21
CA MET A 1 -5.99 -8.15 -13.68
C MET A 1 -6.38 -7.31 -12.49
N ALA A 2 -5.62 -7.43 -11.43
CA ALA A 2 -5.87 -6.62 -10.25
C ALA A 2 -5.35 -5.20 -10.47
N GLU A 3 -6.15 -4.24 -10.11
CA GLU A 3 -5.76 -2.85 -10.17
C GLU A 3 -5.87 -2.28 -8.76
N PHE A 4 -4.77 -1.74 -8.26
CA PHE A 4 -4.75 -1.18 -6.92
C PHE A 4 -5.28 0.25 -6.93
N THR A 5 -6.02 0.60 -5.88
CA THR A 5 -6.54 1.95 -5.69
C THR A 5 -6.19 2.43 -4.30
N LYS A 6 -6.28 3.74 -4.09
CA LYS A 6 -5.97 4.33 -2.79
C LYS A 6 -7.01 3.98 -1.73
N ASP A 7 -8.19 3.52 -2.14
CA ASP A 7 -9.26 3.16 -1.21
C ASP A 7 -9.12 1.74 -0.67
N MET A 8 -8.23 0.95 -1.24
CA MET A 8 -7.98 -0.41 -0.75
C MET A 8 -7.19 -0.35 0.55
N THR A 9 -7.48 -1.28 1.47
CA THR A 9 -6.69 -1.38 2.68
C THR A 9 -5.35 -2.02 2.37
N ILE A 10 -4.37 -1.77 3.22
CA ILE A 10 -3.04 -2.38 3.08
C ILE A 10 -3.17 -3.91 3.07
N GLY A 11 -4.03 -4.45 3.94
CA GLY A 11 -4.25 -5.90 3.98
C GLY A 11 -4.80 -6.45 2.68
N GLU A 12 -5.73 -5.72 2.06
CA GLU A 12 -6.29 -6.13 0.78
C GLU A 12 -5.23 -6.13 -0.32
N ILE A 13 -4.38 -5.12 -0.33
CA ILE A 13 -3.32 -5.00 -1.33
C ILE A 13 -2.34 -6.17 -1.20
N ILE A 14 -1.90 -6.45 0.02
CA ILE A 14 -0.95 -7.53 0.28
C ILE A 14 -1.56 -8.89 -0.04
N SER A 15 -2.84 -9.08 0.28
CA SER A 15 -3.53 -10.33 -0.02
C SER A 15 -3.71 -10.56 -1.51
N THR A 16 -3.91 -9.47 -2.24
CA THR A 16 -4.09 -9.55 -3.70
C THR A 16 -2.77 -9.86 -4.38
N ASP A 17 -1.68 -9.23 -3.94
CA ASP A 17 -0.37 -9.40 -4.55
C ASP A 17 0.72 -9.26 -3.48
N PRO A 18 1.29 -10.39 -3.03
CA PRO A 18 2.37 -10.33 -2.02
C PRO A 18 3.58 -9.53 -2.47
N ASN A 19 3.76 -9.36 -3.77
CA ASN A 19 4.87 -8.57 -4.30
C ASN A 19 4.71 -7.08 -4.00
N ALA A 20 3.54 -6.66 -3.54
CA ALA A 20 3.31 -5.28 -3.12
C ALA A 20 4.08 -4.94 -1.84
N VAL A 21 4.40 -5.94 -1.01
CA VAL A 21 5.09 -5.69 0.26
C VAL A 21 6.43 -4.96 0.06
N PRO A 22 7.34 -5.45 -0.80
CA PRO A 22 8.60 -4.72 -1.00
C PRO A 22 8.39 -3.32 -1.53
N ILE A 23 7.38 -3.13 -2.37
CA ILE A 23 7.08 -1.81 -2.94
C ILE A 23 6.64 -0.85 -1.84
N LEU A 24 5.75 -1.30 -0.97
CA LEU A 24 5.28 -0.50 0.16
C LEU A 24 6.42 -0.17 1.10
N MET A 25 7.26 -1.13 1.41
CA MET A 25 8.40 -0.91 2.29
C MET A 25 9.40 0.06 1.69
N SER A 26 9.64 -0.03 0.40
CA SER A 26 10.56 0.88 -0.29
C SER A 26 10.07 2.32 -0.27
N SER A 27 8.77 2.53 -0.19
CA SER A 27 8.22 3.89 -0.15
C SER A 27 8.21 4.50 1.26
N GLY A 28 8.61 3.73 2.27
CA GLY A 28 8.71 4.23 3.64
C GLY A 28 7.74 3.63 4.63
N MET A 29 6.89 2.71 4.19
CA MET A 29 5.95 2.03 5.07
C MET A 29 6.61 0.79 5.67
N HIS A 30 6.99 0.88 6.93
CA HIS A 30 7.71 -0.22 7.57
C HIS A 30 6.84 -1.17 8.36
N CYS A 31 5.58 -0.83 8.58
CA CYS A 31 4.68 -1.61 9.43
C CYS A 31 3.56 -2.30 8.66
N VAL A 32 3.84 -2.78 7.46
CA VAL A 32 2.80 -3.38 6.62
C VAL A 32 2.31 -4.73 7.15
N GLY A 33 3.07 -5.34 8.06
CA GLY A 33 2.67 -6.63 8.64
C GLY A 33 1.81 -6.52 9.89
N CYS A 34 1.61 -5.32 10.43
CA CYS A 34 0.81 -5.15 11.64
C CYS A 34 -0.68 -5.18 11.31
N PRO A 35 -1.50 -5.86 12.12
CA PRO A 35 -2.95 -5.85 11.88
C PRO A 35 -3.56 -4.45 11.84
N SER A 36 -3.09 -3.55 12.69
CA SER A 36 -3.56 -2.15 12.68
C SER A 36 -3.26 -1.46 11.37
N ALA A 37 -2.05 -1.64 10.87
CA ALA A 37 -1.63 -1.03 9.61
C ALA A 37 -2.42 -1.60 8.45
N GLN A 38 -2.69 -2.90 8.49
CA GLN A 38 -3.42 -3.57 7.41
C GLN A 38 -4.87 -3.12 7.33
N ALA A 39 -5.44 -2.61 8.41
CA ALA A 39 -6.81 -2.12 8.42
C ALA A 39 -6.95 -0.72 7.83
N GLU A 40 -5.84 0.00 7.67
CA GLU A 40 -5.86 1.34 7.09
C GLU A 40 -5.91 1.27 5.57
N THR A 41 -6.58 2.26 4.96
CA THR A 41 -6.52 2.38 3.51
C THR A 41 -5.15 2.89 3.10
N LEU A 42 -4.81 2.66 1.84
CA LEU A 42 -3.54 3.13 1.31
C LEU A 42 -3.42 4.66 1.44
N GLU A 43 -4.52 5.36 1.19
CA GLU A 43 -4.55 6.81 1.30
C GLU A 43 -4.25 7.26 2.73
N GLU A 44 -4.89 6.61 3.71
CA GLU A 44 -4.67 6.95 5.11
C GLU A 44 -3.23 6.69 5.54
N ALA A 45 -2.68 5.56 5.14
CA ALA A 45 -1.31 5.22 5.47
C ALA A 45 -0.33 6.20 4.85
N CYS A 46 -0.56 6.58 3.60
CA CYS A 46 0.31 7.54 2.93
C CYS A 46 0.25 8.91 3.60
N MET A 47 -0.92 9.31 4.05
CA MET A 47 -1.10 10.58 4.74
C MET A 47 -0.28 10.62 6.04
N VAL A 48 -0.33 9.54 6.81
CA VAL A 48 0.41 9.45 8.06
C VAL A 48 1.92 9.49 7.83
N HIS A 49 2.39 8.83 6.78
CA HIS A 49 3.82 8.73 6.49
C HIS A 49 4.35 9.83 5.57
N GLY A 50 3.49 10.74 5.12
CA GLY A 50 3.92 11.80 4.22
C GLY A 50 4.30 11.32 2.84
N ILE A 51 3.66 10.25 2.36
CA ILE A 51 3.95 9.65 1.06
C ILE A 51 2.90 10.10 0.05
N ASP A 52 3.33 10.34 -1.18
CA ASP A 52 2.43 10.67 -2.27
C ASP A 52 1.67 9.40 -2.69
N VAL A 53 0.38 9.35 -2.35
CA VAL A 53 -0.42 8.15 -2.60
C VAL A 53 -0.58 7.87 -4.11
N ASP A 54 -0.69 8.91 -4.92
CA ASP A 54 -0.85 8.72 -6.35
C ASP A 54 0.40 8.09 -6.96
N ALA A 55 1.58 8.52 -6.52
CA ALA A 55 2.83 7.93 -6.98
C ALA A 55 2.95 6.48 -6.54
N LEU A 56 2.51 6.18 -5.32
CA LEU A 56 2.58 4.83 -4.81
C LEU A 56 1.61 3.90 -5.54
N VAL A 57 0.39 4.36 -5.80
CA VAL A 57 -0.59 3.60 -6.56
C VAL A 57 -0.04 3.30 -7.96
N PHE A 58 0.58 4.28 -8.58
CA PHE A 58 1.20 4.09 -9.89
C PHE A 58 2.26 2.99 -9.82
N ALA A 59 3.12 3.04 -8.81
CA ALA A 59 4.17 2.04 -8.65
C ALA A 59 3.60 0.64 -8.42
N LEU A 60 2.53 0.54 -7.63
CA LEU A 60 1.89 -0.75 -7.36
C LEU A 60 1.28 -1.36 -8.62
N ASN A 61 0.81 -0.53 -9.53
CA ASN A 61 0.18 -1.00 -10.76
C ASN A 61 1.17 -1.24 -11.89
N GLN A 62 2.43 -0.93 -11.69
CA GLN A 62 3.49 -1.21 -12.66
C GLN A 62 3.90 -2.67 -12.55
N LYS A 63 3.76 -3.39 -13.62
CA LYS A 63 4.14 -4.81 -13.65
C LYS A 63 5.19 -5.06 -14.70
#